data_2afe5a5ec66d4478c61c4b537377fd22
#
_entry.id   2afe5a5ec66d4478c61c4b537377fd22
#
_cell.length_a   1.000
_cell.length_b   1.000
_cell.length_c   1.000
_cell.angle_alpha   90.00
_cell.angle_beta   90.00
_cell.angle_gamma   90.00
#
_symmetry.space_group_name_H-M   'P 1'
#
loop_
_entity.id
_entity.type
_entity.pdbx_description
1 polymer ?
#
loop_
_entity_poly.entity_id
_entity_poly.type
_entity_poly.pdbx_seq_one_letter_code
_entity_poly.pdbx_strand_id
1 'polypeptide(L)'
;MSGLLKLLMMITVGCRTSTAHRRDPSGAAFRAAWARCLGLCILLPCPAIAATPVRIVAAENFYGDVARQIGGADVTVRSILSNPNQDPHLFEVSPSVGRNVSGARIVIESGADYDPWMAKLLEAAHGAERQTIVVAALVGKHPGDNPHIWYDPSTMLVLAKTLAADLAADDPAHKSAYERRLGRFEASIQPIEARIAALRGKFTGMPVTATEPVFGYMFRALGMQVRNMAFQMAVMNNTEPGASDVAAFENDLRTQKVRLLVYNSQATDPIAMRMQQIARQSHVPVIGATETEPPSQTYQAWMMSELNALDHALAE
;
A
#
# COMPACT_ATOMS: atom_id res chain seq x y z
N MET A 1 22.58 38.41 12.22
CA MET A 1 22.82 39.64 12.98
C MET A 1 21.71 40.64 12.65
N SER A 2 20.99 41.05 13.71
CA SER A 2 20.23 42.31 13.78
C SER A 2 18.94 42.43 12.97
N GLY A 3 17.77 42.33 13.66
CA GLY A 3 16.56 42.93 13.13
C GLY A 3 15.23 42.48 13.69
N LEU A 4 15.13 41.72 14.79
CA LEU A 4 13.80 41.42 15.36
C LEU A 4 13.78 41.21 16.89
N LEU A 5 14.56 42.00 17.61
CA LEU A 5 14.59 41.97 19.08
C LEU A 5 14.48 43.38 19.69
N LYS A 6 13.57 44.20 19.16
CA LYS A 6 13.32 45.56 19.69
C LYS A 6 11.87 45.99 19.61
N LEU A 7 10.95 45.16 20.07
CA LEU A 7 9.55 45.63 20.26
C LEU A 7 8.82 44.95 21.43
N LEU A 8 9.49 44.73 22.55
CA LEU A 8 8.82 44.25 23.78
C LEU A 8 9.42 44.84 25.04
N MET A 9 9.70 46.17 25.02
CA MET A 9 10.18 46.84 26.22
C MET A 9 9.83 48.32 26.19
N MET A 10 8.58 48.65 26.36
CA MET A 10 8.08 49.99 26.70
C MET A 10 6.62 49.98 27.06
N ILE A 11 6.21 49.50 28.23
CA ILE A 11 5.03 49.94 29.01
C ILE A 11 5.33 49.64 30.48
N THR A 12 6.21 50.44 31.07
CA THR A 12 6.30 50.64 32.52
C THR A 12 6.71 52.06 32.78
N VAL A 13 5.78 52.95 32.88
CA VAL A 13 5.90 54.28 33.46
C VAL A 13 4.66 54.47 34.30
N GLY A 14 4.71 54.36 35.62
CA GLY A 14 5.16 55.46 36.44
C GLY A 14 3.90 56.07 37.06
N CYS A 15 3.38 55.48 38.17
CA CYS A 15 2.38 56.14 39.02
C CYS A 15 3.11 56.77 40.21
N ARG A 16 3.36 58.08 40.16
CA ARG A 16 3.87 58.86 41.26
C ARG A 16 2.72 59.13 42.26
N THR A 17 2.96 58.80 43.49
CA THR A 17 2.22 59.20 44.67
C THR A 17 2.24 60.71 44.89
N SER A 18 1.09 61.32 45.09
CA SER A 18 0.98 62.64 45.73
C SER A 18 -0.05 62.52 46.84
N THR A 19 0.43 62.70 48.05
CA THR A 19 -0.29 62.81 49.28
C THR A 19 -0.97 64.19 49.38
N ALA A 20 -2.25 64.22 49.57
CA ALA A 20 -2.91 65.39 50.19
C ALA A 20 -4.15 64.95 51.01
N HIS A 21 -4.04 65.23 52.27
CA HIS A 21 -4.99 65.03 53.37
C HIS A 21 -6.16 65.94 53.24
N ARG A 22 -7.40 65.43 53.30
CA ARG A 22 -8.55 66.13 53.94
C ARG A 22 -9.61 65.08 54.36
N ARG A 23 -9.98 65.19 55.65
CA ARG A 23 -11.13 64.57 56.31
C ARG A 23 -12.41 65.19 55.78
N ASP A 24 -13.47 64.45 55.58
CA ASP A 24 -14.61 64.31 56.53
C ASP A 24 -15.80 63.52 55.89
N PRO A 25 -16.79 63.13 56.69
CA PRO A 25 -17.40 61.83 56.61
C PRO A 25 -18.83 61.90 56.10
N SER A 26 -19.28 60.98 55.36
CA SER A 26 -20.69 60.56 55.35
C SER A 26 -20.95 59.55 54.20
N GLY A 27 -21.66 58.52 54.52
CA GLY A 27 -22.48 57.85 53.55
C GLY A 27 -22.04 56.44 53.09
N ALA A 28 -22.47 55.51 53.87
CA ALA A 28 -22.67 54.14 53.49
C ALA A 28 -23.55 54.03 52.23
N ALA A 29 -22.98 53.93 51.04
CA ALA A 29 -23.75 53.61 49.82
C ALA A 29 -22.87 53.33 48.58
N PHE A 30 -21.58 52.84 48.71
CA PHE A 30 -20.73 52.52 47.51
C PHE A 30 -19.94 51.23 47.69
N ARG A 31 -20.59 50.20 48.21
CA ARG A 31 -19.97 48.88 48.36
C ARG A 31 -20.67 47.75 47.59
N ALA A 32 -21.23 48.05 46.45
CA ALA A 32 -21.94 47.01 45.68
C ALA A 32 -21.72 47.06 44.15
N ALA A 33 -20.59 47.59 43.68
CA ALA A 33 -20.38 47.68 42.21
C ALA A 33 -19.06 47.07 41.67
N TRP A 34 -18.28 46.39 42.51
CA TRP A 34 -16.95 45.86 42.05
C TRP A 34 -16.82 44.34 42.05
N ALA A 35 -17.90 43.59 41.99
CA ALA A 35 -17.88 42.13 42.02
C ALA A 35 -18.58 41.44 40.83
N ARG A 36 -18.55 42.04 39.64
CA ARG A 36 -19.15 41.39 38.45
C ARG A 36 -18.39 41.62 37.14
N CYS A 37 -17.09 41.80 37.18
CA CYS A 37 -16.22 41.64 36.00
C CYS A 37 -15.43 40.34 36.12
N LEU A 38 -16.10 39.19 36.39
CA LEU A 38 -15.54 37.88 36.15
C LEU A 38 -15.58 37.65 34.65
N GLY A 39 -14.38 37.66 34.07
CA GLY A 39 -14.14 37.54 32.66
C GLY A 39 -14.84 36.34 32.03
N LEU A 40 -15.73 36.62 31.14
CA LEU A 40 -16.18 35.70 30.10
C LEU A 40 -15.00 35.57 29.10
N CYS A 41 -14.03 34.73 29.42
CA CYS A 41 -13.08 34.24 28.41
C CYS A 41 -13.91 33.43 27.41
N ILE A 42 -14.40 34.11 26.37
CA ILE A 42 -14.91 33.44 25.18
C ILE A 42 -13.72 32.69 24.60
N LEU A 43 -13.65 31.39 24.88
CA LEU A 43 -12.81 30.44 24.13
C LEU A 43 -13.37 30.43 22.70
N LEU A 44 -12.93 31.40 21.89
CA LEU A 44 -13.13 31.32 20.45
C LEU A 44 -12.50 30.03 20.01
N PRO A 45 -13.24 29.08 19.40
CA PRO A 45 -12.64 27.90 18.80
C PRO A 45 -11.65 28.42 17.77
N CYS A 46 -10.35 28.20 18.02
CA CYS A 46 -9.32 28.43 17.02
C CYS A 46 -9.69 27.50 15.83
N PRO A 47 -9.93 28.03 14.62
CA PRO A 47 -10.19 27.17 13.48
C PRO A 47 -8.98 26.27 13.36
N ALA A 48 -9.18 24.96 13.59
CA ALA A 48 -8.18 23.96 13.28
C ALA A 48 -7.91 24.10 11.77
N ILE A 49 -6.74 24.62 11.42
CA ILE A 49 -6.29 24.62 10.03
C ILE A 49 -6.18 23.13 9.70
N ALA A 50 -7.11 22.61 8.91
CA ALA A 50 -7.07 21.24 8.44
C ALA A 50 -5.75 21.08 7.68
N ALA A 51 -4.88 20.20 8.18
CA ALA A 51 -3.63 19.90 7.51
C ALA A 51 -3.96 19.37 6.10
N THR A 52 -3.21 19.82 5.11
CA THR A 52 -3.38 19.31 3.74
C THR A 52 -3.01 17.84 3.73
N PRO A 53 -3.88 16.93 3.25
CA PRO A 53 -3.58 15.50 3.23
C PRO A 53 -2.28 15.20 2.49
N VAL A 54 -1.47 14.26 3.01
CA VAL A 54 -0.24 13.82 2.37
C VAL A 54 -0.58 13.13 1.06
N ARG A 55 0.02 13.58 -0.04
CA ARG A 55 -0.24 13.02 -1.37
C ARG A 55 0.65 11.82 -1.63
N ILE A 56 0.02 10.67 -1.88
CA ILE A 56 0.68 9.40 -2.17
C ILE A 56 0.31 8.97 -3.59
N VAL A 57 1.30 8.52 -4.35
CA VAL A 57 1.11 7.84 -5.62
C VAL A 57 1.67 6.43 -5.48
N ALA A 58 0.86 5.43 -5.79
CA ALA A 58 1.27 4.04 -5.86
C ALA A 58 1.30 3.58 -7.32
N ALA A 59 2.31 2.84 -7.71
CA ALA A 59 2.37 2.24 -9.03
C ALA A 59 1.16 1.32 -9.25
N GLU A 60 0.88 0.44 -8.31
CA GLU A 60 -0.21 -0.53 -8.35
C GLU A 60 -1.31 -0.23 -7.32
N ASN A 61 -2.52 -0.71 -7.60
CA ASN A 61 -3.69 -0.43 -6.76
C ASN A 61 -3.67 -1.13 -5.41
N PHE A 62 -3.06 -2.31 -5.30
CA PHE A 62 -2.93 -3.03 -4.03
C PHE A 62 -1.97 -2.34 -3.04
N TYR A 63 -0.89 -1.70 -3.52
CA TYR A 63 -0.08 -0.82 -2.67
C TYR A 63 -0.84 0.45 -2.29
N GLY A 64 -1.62 0.97 -3.23
CA GLY A 64 -2.52 2.10 -2.97
C GLY A 64 -3.59 1.77 -1.94
N ASP A 65 -4.08 0.53 -1.90
CA ASP A 65 -5.03 0.06 -0.89
C ASP A 65 -4.38 0.04 0.51
N VAL A 66 -3.18 -0.53 0.64
CA VAL A 66 -2.40 -0.45 1.89
C VAL A 66 -2.20 1.00 2.32
N ALA A 67 -1.84 1.89 1.39
CA ALA A 67 -1.64 3.31 1.70
C ALA A 67 -2.93 3.98 2.20
N ARG A 68 -4.09 3.67 1.63
CA ARG A 68 -5.39 4.16 2.12
C ARG A 68 -5.72 3.61 3.51
N GLN A 69 -5.45 2.33 3.76
CA GLN A 69 -5.72 1.70 5.05
C GLN A 69 -4.85 2.29 6.16
N ILE A 70 -3.58 2.62 5.90
CA ILE A 70 -2.66 3.23 6.88
C ILE A 70 -2.91 4.73 7.02
N GLY A 71 -3.03 5.44 5.89
CA GLY A 71 -3.16 6.89 5.88
C GLY A 71 -4.56 7.40 6.29
N GLY A 72 -5.62 6.66 5.94
CA GLY A 72 -7.01 7.06 6.20
C GLY A 72 -7.37 8.40 5.57
N ALA A 73 -8.02 9.28 6.34
CA ALA A 73 -8.42 10.61 5.88
C ALA A 73 -7.24 11.61 5.79
N ASP A 74 -6.08 11.26 6.37
CA ASP A 74 -4.93 12.15 6.45
C ASP A 74 -4.04 12.07 5.19
N VAL A 75 -4.41 11.22 4.22
CA VAL A 75 -3.72 11.06 2.94
C VAL A 75 -4.67 11.15 1.74
N THR A 76 -4.11 11.48 0.58
CA THR A 76 -4.78 11.32 -0.72
C THR A 76 -3.96 10.35 -1.54
N VAL A 77 -4.55 9.20 -1.88
CA VAL A 77 -3.86 8.13 -2.60
C VAL A 77 -4.36 8.02 -4.04
N ARG A 78 -3.44 8.00 -4.98
CA ARG A 78 -3.71 7.71 -6.39
C ARG A 78 -2.87 6.51 -6.84
N SER A 79 -3.55 5.48 -7.35
CA SER A 79 -2.89 4.33 -7.98
C SER A 79 -2.84 4.54 -9.49
N ILE A 80 -1.73 4.15 -10.12
CA ILE A 80 -1.51 4.27 -11.57
C ILE A 80 -2.13 3.08 -12.29
N LEU A 81 -1.65 1.87 -11.98
CA LEU A 81 -2.24 0.62 -12.46
C LEU A 81 -3.42 0.23 -11.58
N SER A 82 -4.62 0.28 -12.12
CA SER A 82 -5.86 -0.01 -11.39
C SER A 82 -6.94 -0.63 -12.27
N ASN A 83 -6.66 -0.82 -13.56
CA ASN A 83 -7.60 -1.44 -14.49
C ASN A 83 -7.40 -2.95 -14.50
N PRO A 84 -8.38 -3.76 -14.06
CA PRO A 84 -8.24 -5.21 -13.99
C PRO A 84 -8.17 -5.90 -15.37
N ASN A 85 -8.46 -5.17 -16.44
CA ASN A 85 -8.39 -5.69 -17.81
C ASN A 85 -7.13 -5.23 -18.54
N GLN A 86 -6.23 -4.53 -17.87
CA GLN A 86 -4.98 -4.06 -18.46
C GLN A 86 -3.84 -4.99 -18.01
N ASP A 87 -3.08 -5.49 -18.98
CA ASP A 87 -1.82 -6.16 -18.71
C ASP A 87 -0.81 -5.13 -18.19
N PRO A 88 -0.30 -5.31 -16.96
CA PRO A 88 0.66 -4.38 -16.36
C PRO A 88 1.97 -4.27 -17.14
N HIS A 89 2.39 -5.33 -17.82
CA HIS A 89 3.62 -5.36 -18.62
C HIS A 89 3.51 -4.52 -19.91
N LEU A 90 2.28 -4.24 -20.37
CA LEU A 90 2.00 -3.41 -21.54
C LEU A 90 1.61 -1.97 -21.17
N PHE A 91 1.91 -1.52 -19.95
CA PHE A 91 1.55 -0.19 -19.50
C PHE A 91 2.39 0.90 -20.17
N GLU A 92 1.70 1.90 -20.76
CA GLU A 92 2.31 3.09 -21.33
C GLU A 92 2.06 4.34 -20.47
N VAL A 93 3.12 5.07 -20.17
CA VAL A 93 3.07 6.28 -19.34
C VAL A 93 2.44 7.44 -20.10
N SER A 94 1.39 8.06 -19.54
CA SER A 94 0.79 9.29 -20.07
C SER A 94 1.32 10.54 -19.34
N PRO A 95 1.22 11.74 -19.97
CA PRO A 95 1.59 13.00 -19.32
C PRO A 95 0.84 13.29 -18.02
N SER A 96 -0.38 12.77 -17.86
CA SER A 96 -1.15 12.91 -16.62
C SER A 96 -0.56 12.13 -15.47
N VAL A 97 0.01 10.95 -15.74
CA VAL A 97 0.75 10.14 -14.74
C VAL A 97 1.98 10.91 -14.27
N GLY A 98 2.75 11.51 -15.19
CA GLY A 98 3.91 12.35 -14.85
C GLY A 98 3.55 13.49 -13.89
N ARG A 99 2.45 14.21 -14.16
CA ARG A 99 1.97 15.27 -13.27
C ARG A 99 1.58 14.77 -11.88
N ASN A 100 0.97 13.60 -11.79
CA ASN A 100 0.60 13.01 -10.50
C ASN A 100 1.84 12.70 -9.66
N VAL A 101 2.84 12.06 -10.26
CA VAL A 101 4.10 11.71 -9.61
C VAL A 101 4.87 12.94 -9.18
N SER A 102 4.94 13.98 -10.02
CA SER A 102 5.60 15.26 -9.67
C SER A 102 4.97 15.95 -8.45
N GLY A 103 3.68 15.74 -8.21
CA GLY A 103 2.98 16.30 -7.06
C GLY A 103 2.94 15.42 -5.81
N ALA A 104 3.49 14.22 -5.85
CA ALA A 104 3.44 13.28 -4.74
C ALA A 104 4.49 13.61 -3.67
N ARG A 105 4.14 13.43 -2.40
CA ARG A 105 5.08 13.45 -1.26
C ARG A 105 5.72 12.07 -1.06
N ILE A 106 4.90 11.00 -1.23
CA ILE A 106 5.38 9.62 -1.16
C ILE A 106 5.00 8.93 -2.47
N VAL A 107 5.93 8.18 -3.04
CA VAL A 107 5.69 7.28 -4.17
C VAL A 107 6.01 5.87 -3.73
N ILE A 108 5.13 4.92 -4.10
CA ILE A 108 5.30 3.49 -3.83
C ILE A 108 5.40 2.78 -5.17
N GLU A 109 6.48 2.05 -5.38
CA GLU A 109 6.71 1.21 -6.56
C GLU A 109 7.06 -0.22 -6.17
N SER A 110 6.78 -1.17 -7.04
CA SER A 110 7.07 -2.59 -6.80
C SER A 110 8.57 -2.85 -6.82
N GLY A 111 9.27 -2.45 -7.85
CA GLY A 111 10.66 -2.82 -8.11
C GLY A 111 10.81 -4.26 -8.63
N ALA A 112 12.01 -4.83 -8.56
CA ALA A 112 12.34 -6.16 -9.08
C ALA A 112 11.91 -6.36 -10.54
N ASP A 113 12.09 -5.34 -11.38
CA ASP A 113 11.74 -5.29 -12.81
C ASP A 113 10.23 -5.38 -13.12
N TYR A 114 9.35 -5.25 -12.12
CA TYR A 114 7.90 -5.28 -12.38
C TYR A 114 7.39 -4.00 -13.05
N ASP A 115 7.80 -2.85 -12.56
CA ASP A 115 7.37 -1.52 -12.98
C ASP A 115 8.53 -0.63 -13.46
N PRO A 116 9.35 -1.07 -14.44
CA PRO A 116 10.55 -0.35 -14.88
C PRO A 116 10.24 1.05 -15.46
N TRP A 117 8.99 1.30 -15.84
CA TRP A 117 8.50 2.59 -16.28
C TRP A 117 8.46 3.62 -15.12
N MET A 118 8.30 3.17 -13.86
CA MET A 118 8.31 4.07 -12.69
C MET A 118 9.66 4.73 -12.49
N ALA A 119 10.77 4.00 -12.59
CA ALA A 119 12.10 4.58 -12.47
C ALA A 119 12.33 5.72 -13.49
N LYS A 120 11.95 5.51 -14.76
CA LYS A 120 12.02 6.56 -15.81
C LYS A 120 11.12 7.75 -15.49
N LEU A 121 9.93 7.48 -14.96
CA LEU A 121 8.98 8.51 -14.60
C LEU A 121 9.47 9.35 -13.42
N LEU A 122 10.08 8.71 -12.41
CA LEU A 122 10.66 9.37 -11.25
C LEU A 122 11.86 10.25 -11.63
N GLU A 123 12.71 9.78 -12.55
CA GLU A 123 13.84 10.54 -13.09
C GLU A 123 13.36 11.79 -13.85
N ALA A 124 12.32 11.66 -14.65
CA ALA A 124 11.75 12.78 -15.42
C ALA A 124 10.91 13.74 -14.56
N ALA A 125 10.36 13.30 -13.46
CA ALA A 125 9.51 14.09 -12.58
C ALA A 125 10.36 14.92 -11.61
N HIS A 126 10.86 16.07 -12.06
CA HIS A 126 11.50 17.04 -11.17
C HIS A 126 10.46 17.58 -10.19
N GLY A 127 10.74 17.51 -8.91
CA GLY A 127 9.83 17.96 -7.85
C GLY A 127 10.53 18.09 -6.50
N ALA A 128 9.80 18.67 -5.54
CA ALA A 128 10.24 18.83 -4.15
C ALA A 128 10.68 17.48 -3.53
N GLU A 129 11.30 17.55 -2.37
CA GLU A 129 11.67 16.40 -1.55
C GLU A 129 10.55 15.32 -1.54
N ARG A 130 10.74 14.29 -2.35
CA ARG A 130 9.83 13.17 -2.49
C ARG A 130 10.50 11.94 -1.89
N GLN A 131 9.75 11.19 -1.13
CA GLN A 131 10.16 9.88 -0.65
C GLN A 131 9.68 8.80 -1.62
N THR A 132 10.57 7.87 -1.98
CA THR A 132 10.22 6.71 -2.80
C THR A 132 10.40 5.44 -1.98
N ILE A 133 9.35 4.62 -1.92
CA ILE A 133 9.35 3.31 -1.29
C ILE A 133 9.38 2.27 -2.41
N VAL A 134 10.49 1.56 -2.53
CA VAL A 134 10.65 0.42 -3.45
C VAL A 134 10.37 -0.85 -2.64
N VAL A 135 9.18 -1.44 -2.85
CA VAL A 135 8.69 -2.55 -2.00
C VAL A 135 9.60 -3.77 -2.09
N ALA A 136 10.10 -4.10 -3.28
CA ALA A 136 11.06 -5.18 -3.48
C ALA A 136 12.32 -5.02 -2.62
N ALA A 137 12.86 -3.80 -2.51
CA ALA A 137 14.01 -3.52 -1.68
C ALA A 137 13.74 -3.74 -0.18
N LEU A 138 12.51 -3.42 0.29
CA LEU A 138 12.13 -3.65 1.69
C LEU A 138 12.16 -5.13 2.08
N VAL A 139 11.95 -6.04 1.12
CA VAL A 139 11.89 -7.48 1.34
C VAL A 139 13.08 -8.22 0.72
N GLY A 140 14.16 -7.49 0.39
CA GLY A 140 15.41 -8.06 -0.11
C GLY A 140 15.28 -8.73 -1.48
N LYS A 141 14.43 -8.20 -2.35
CA LYS A 141 14.25 -8.65 -3.73
C LYS A 141 14.99 -7.73 -4.70
N HIS A 142 15.53 -8.34 -5.75
CA HIS A 142 16.39 -7.69 -6.74
C HIS A 142 15.88 -7.92 -8.16
N PRO A 143 16.37 -7.16 -9.15
CA PRO A 143 16.17 -7.42 -10.56
C PRO A 143 16.45 -8.90 -10.91
N GLY A 144 15.53 -9.52 -11.66
CA GLY A 144 15.57 -10.94 -12.01
C GLY A 144 14.92 -11.90 -11.01
N ASP A 145 14.58 -11.47 -9.80
CA ASP A 145 13.71 -12.26 -8.91
C ASP A 145 12.26 -12.26 -9.44
N ASN A 146 11.43 -13.20 -8.96
CA ASN A 146 10.00 -13.14 -9.22
C ASN A 146 9.42 -11.86 -8.61
N PRO A 147 8.84 -10.94 -9.41
CA PRO A 147 8.39 -9.64 -8.95
C PRO A 147 7.02 -9.65 -8.25
N HIS A 148 6.27 -10.76 -8.30
CA HIS A 148 4.88 -10.86 -7.79
C HIS A 148 4.84 -10.96 -6.25
N ILE A 149 5.60 -10.08 -5.59
CA ILE A 149 5.87 -10.11 -4.14
C ILE A 149 4.64 -9.82 -3.28
N TRP A 150 3.60 -9.21 -3.84
CA TRP A 150 2.34 -8.96 -3.12
C TRP A 150 1.56 -10.22 -2.79
N TYR A 151 1.85 -11.35 -3.45
CA TYR A 151 1.29 -12.65 -3.10
C TYR A 151 1.95 -13.29 -1.87
N ASP A 152 2.93 -12.63 -1.26
CA ASP A 152 3.42 -12.92 0.08
C ASP A 152 2.84 -11.90 1.07
N PRO A 153 1.89 -12.26 1.96
CA PRO A 153 1.27 -11.32 2.88
C PRO A 153 2.26 -10.61 3.82
N SER A 154 3.42 -11.20 4.07
CA SER A 154 4.48 -10.59 4.89
C SER A 154 5.05 -9.34 4.22
N THR A 155 5.08 -9.27 2.89
CA THR A 155 5.50 -8.09 2.12
C THR A 155 4.62 -6.88 2.46
N MET A 156 3.30 -7.08 2.53
CA MET A 156 2.37 -5.99 2.82
C MET A 156 2.45 -5.50 4.27
N LEU A 157 2.81 -6.40 5.20
CA LEU A 157 3.09 -5.99 6.58
C LEU A 157 4.34 -5.10 6.68
N VAL A 158 5.40 -5.43 5.93
CA VAL A 158 6.62 -4.61 5.87
C VAL A 158 6.32 -3.25 5.26
N LEU A 159 5.61 -3.20 4.13
CA LEU A 159 5.17 -1.95 3.51
C LEU A 159 4.32 -1.10 4.47
N ALA A 160 3.33 -1.69 5.14
CA ALA A 160 2.46 -0.98 6.06
C ALA A 160 3.22 -0.35 7.24
N LYS A 161 4.21 -1.07 7.80
CA LYS A 161 5.10 -0.57 8.86
C LYS A 161 5.96 0.59 8.38
N THR A 162 6.59 0.45 7.23
CA THR A 162 7.42 1.50 6.62
C THR A 162 6.57 2.75 6.38
N LEU A 163 5.41 2.59 5.74
CA LEU A 163 4.54 3.70 5.41
C LEU A 163 3.99 4.40 6.66
N ALA A 164 3.62 3.65 7.71
CA ALA A 164 3.16 4.25 8.97
C ALA A 164 4.27 5.08 9.65
N ALA A 165 5.52 4.61 9.60
CA ALA A 165 6.67 5.33 10.14
C ALA A 165 6.95 6.62 9.33
N ASP A 166 6.93 6.54 8.01
CA ASP A 166 7.16 7.67 7.11
C ASP A 166 6.08 8.74 7.26
N LEU A 167 4.81 8.34 7.30
CA LEU A 167 3.69 9.25 7.55
C LEU A 167 3.78 9.90 8.93
N ALA A 168 4.18 9.16 9.97
CA ALA A 168 4.35 9.70 11.31
C ALA A 168 5.52 10.70 11.39
N ALA A 169 6.54 10.56 10.55
CA ALA A 169 7.64 11.50 10.45
C ALA A 169 7.25 12.78 9.69
N ASP A 170 6.50 12.64 8.59
CA ASP A 170 6.03 13.76 7.76
C ASP A 170 4.88 14.55 8.41
N ASP A 171 4.03 13.87 9.17
CA ASP A 171 2.85 14.42 9.84
C ASP A 171 2.76 13.96 11.30
N PRO A 172 3.60 14.48 12.20
CA PRO A 172 3.66 14.09 13.60
C PRO A 172 2.35 14.31 14.37
N ALA A 173 1.50 15.24 13.91
CA ALA A 173 0.22 15.53 14.54
C ALA A 173 -0.74 14.33 14.48
N HIS A 174 -0.64 13.50 13.43
CA HIS A 174 -1.48 12.32 13.25
C HIS A 174 -0.75 10.99 13.52
N LYS A 175 0.47 11.01 14.08
CA LYS A 175 1.27 9.83 14.39
C LYS A 175 0.46 8.72 15.08
N SER A 176 -0.25 9.03 16.15
CA SER A 176 -1.03 8.03 16.89
C SER A 176 -2.21 7.46 16.07
N ALA A 177 -2.71 8.19 15.07
CA ALA A 177 -3.72 7.68 14.15
C ALA A 177 -3.12 6.65 13.18
N TYR A 178 -1.92 6.91 12.64
CA TYR A 178 -1.20 5.97 11.78
C TYR A 178 -0.84 4.69 12.54
N GLU A 179 -0.33 4.80 13.77
CA GLU A 179 -0.01 3.64 14.62
C GLU A 179 -1.26 2.77 14.90
N ARG A 180 -2.40 3.38 15.22
CA ARG A 180 -3.66 2.63 15.41
C ARG A 180 -4.14 1.95 14.12
N ARG A 181 -3.97 2.60 12.96
CA ARG A 181 -4.36 2.02 11.67
C ARG A 181 -3.42 0.88 11.28
N LEU A 182 -2.13 1.01 11.55
CA LEU A 182 -1.16 -0.07 11.40
C LEU A 182 -1.58 -1.29 12.23
N GLY A 183 -1.87 -1.13 13.52
CA GLY A 183 -2.34 -2.24 14.36
C GLY A 183 -3.60 -2.92 13.83
N ARG A 184 -4.54 -2.15 13.24
CA ARG A 184 -5.73 -2.73 12.58
C ARG A 184 -5.37 -3.49 11.30
N PHE A 185 -4.44 -2.96 10.50
CA PHE A 185 -3.96 -3.64 9.30
C PHE A 185 -3.26 -4.96 9.66
N GLU A 186 -2.35 -4.96 10.64
CA GLU A 186 -1.68 -6.18 11.13
C GLU A 186 -2.72 -7.23 11.60
N ALA A 187 -3.72 -6.81 12.37
CA ALA A 187 -4.79 -7.70 12.80
C ALA A 187 -5.62 -8.26 11.64
N SER A 188 -5.81 -7.49 10.56
CA SER A 188 -6.58 -7.91 9.39
C SER A 188 -5.84 -8.90 8.48
N ILE A 189 -4.53 -9.04 8.60
CA ILE A 189 -3.72 -10.04 7.88
C ILE A 189 -3.77 -11.41 8.58
N GLN A 190 -3.99 -11.46 9.88
CA GLN A 190 -4.04 -12.71 10.67
C GLN A 190 -4.96 -13.80 10.10
N PRO A 191 -6.20 -13.49 9.63
CA PRO A 191 -7.06 -14.48 9.00
C PRO A 191 -6.46 -15.11 7.74
N ILE A 192 -5.70 -14.33 6.94
CA ILE A 192 -5.01 -14.83 5.75
C ILE A 192 -3.90 -15.80 6.16
N GLU A 193 -3.07 -15.43 7.14
CA GLU A 193 -1.99 -16.28 7.66
C GLU A 193 -2.56 -17.60 8.23
N ALA A 194 -3.65 -17.51 8.99
CA ALA A 194 -4.35 -18.69 9.51
C ALA A 194 -4.88 -19.59 8.39
N ARG A 195 -5.44 -18.99 7.32
CA ARG A 195 -5.91 -19.72 6.15
C ARG A 195 -4.76 -20.41 5.41
N ILE A 196 -3.66 -19.71 5.20
CA ILE A 196 -2.44 -20.27 4.59
C ILE A 196 -1.93 -21.47 5.42
N ALA A 197 -1.86 -21.32 6.75
CA ALA A 197 -1.42 -22.40 7.63
C ALA A 197 -2.34 -23.63 7.53
N ALA A 198 -3.66 -23.44 7.50
CA ALA A 198 -4.64 -24.51 7.35
C ALA A 198 -4.50 -25.23 6.00
N LEU A 199 -4.37 -24.48 4.89
CA LEU A 199 -4.20 -25.03 3.55
C LEU A 199 -2.84 -25.71 3.37
N ARG A 200 -1.78 -25.16 3.98
CA ARG A 200 -0.47 -25.78 4.01
C ARG A 200 -0.52 -27.17 4.63
N GLY A 201 -1.29 -27.36 5.72
CA GLY A 201 -1.51 -28.67 6.32
C GLY A 201 -2.15 -29.69 5.37
N LYS A 202 -2.97 -29.23 4.43
CA LYS A 202 -3.64 -30.09 3.44
C LYS A 202 -2.76 -30.39 2.20
N PHE A 203 -1.98 -29.38 1.73
CA PHE A 203 -1.43 -29.36 0.37
C PHE A 203 0.09 -29.33 0.31
N THR A 204 0.80 -29.42 1.44
CA THR A 204 2.27 -29.51 1.45
C THR A 204 2.78 -30.64 0.54
N GLY A 205 3.73 -30.33 -0.33
CA GLY A 205 4.33 -31.26 -1.28
C GLY A 205 3.50 -31.54 -2.54
N MET A 206 2.27 -30.99 -2.64
CA MET A 206 1.42 -31.19 -3.81
C MET A 206 2.05 -30.53 -5.04
N PRO A 207 2.21 -31.25 -6.17
CA PRO A 207 2.76 -30.70 -7.39
C PRO A 207 1.72 -29.80 -8.08
N VAL A 208 2.12 -28.58 -8.39
CA VAL A 208 1.32 -27.57 -9.08
C VAL A 208 2.13 -26.89 -10.18
N THR A 209 1.44 -26.20 -11.07
CA THR A 209 2.09 -25.41 -12.12
C THR A 209 1.34 -24.10 -12.38
N ALA A 210 1.97 -23.21 -13.13
CA ALA A 210 1.35 -21.98 -13.57
C ALA A 210 1.82 -21.59 -14.98
N THR A 211 1.06 -20.71 -15.65
CA THR A 211 1.49 -20.16 -16.95
C THR A 211 2.60 -19.13 -16.80
N GLU A 212 2.59 -18.44 -15.65
CA GLU A 212 3.57 -17.45 -15.22
C GLU A 212 3.78 -17.57 -13.70
N PRO A 213 4.89 -17.08 -13.12
CA PRO A 213 5.17 -17.26 -11.70
C PRO A 213 4.37 -16.31 -10.80
N VAL A 214 3.18 -15.82 -11.24
CA VAL A 214 2.32 -14.87 -10.53
C VAL A 214 2.01 -15.33 -9.11
N PHE A 215 1.58 -16.59 -8.96
CA PHE A 215 1.18 -17.16 -7.66
C PHE A 215 2.33 -17.84 -6.89
N GLY A 216 3.57 -17.67 -7.36
CA GLY A 216 4.75 -18.41 -6.88
C GLY A 216 5.04 -18.24 -5.39
N TYR A 217 4.87 -17.03 -4.85
CA TYR A 217 5.05 -16.77 -3.42
C TYR A 217 3.98 -17.45 -2.57
N MET A 218 2.74 -17.45 -3.03
CA MET A 218 1.65 -18.13 -2.34
C MET A 218 1.83 -19.66 -2.39
N PHE A 219 2.22 -20.24 -3.52
CA PHE A 219 2.57 -21.66 -3.60
C PHE A 219 3.65 -22.06 -2.61
N ARG A 220 4.69 -21.22 -2.47
CA ARG A 220 5.75 -21.43 -1.48
C ARG A 220 5.21 -21.35 -0.05
N ALA A 221 4.36 -20.38 0.26
CA ALA A 221 3.72 -20.24 1.57
C ALA A 221 2.87 -21.46 1.93
N LEU A 222 2.20 -22.04 0.93
CA LEU A 222 1.40 -23.28 1.05
C LEU A 222 2.24 -24.55 1.06
N GLY A 223 3.57 -24.48 0.85
CA GLY A 223 4.47 -25.62 0.82
C GLY A 223 4.28 -26.53 -0.41
N MET A 224 3.69 -26.01 -1.50
CA MET A 224 3.47 -26.74 -2.73
C MET A 224 4.74 -26.85 -3.58
N GLN A 225 4.80 -27.85 -4.46
CA GLN A 225 5.92 -28.06 -5.38
C GLN A 225 5.60 -27.51 -6.76
N VAL A 226 6.21 -26.37 -7.09
CA VAL A 226 6.02 -25.75 -8.40
C VAL A 226 6.82 -26.47 -9.46
N ARG A 227 6.18 -26.84 -10.57
CA ARG A 227 6.78 -27.47 -11.74
C ARG A 227 6.80 -26.50 -12.93
N ASN A 228 7.57 -26.83 -13.96
CA ASN A 228 7.65 -26.10 -15.23
C ASN A 228 8.11 -24.65 -15.10
N MET A 229 9.01 -24.35 -14.15
CA MET A 229 9.47 -22.99 -13.87
C MET A 229 10.14 -22.33 -15.08
N ALA A 230 10.92 -23.07 -15.88
CA ALA A 230 11.57 -22.51 -17.07
C ALA A 230 10.55 -21.95 -18.08
N PHE A 231 9.43 -22.66 -18.28
CA PHE A 231 8.32 -22.17 -19.10
C PHE A 231 7.73 -20.89 -18.51
N GLN A 232 7.40 -20.89 -17.21
CA GLN A 232 6.80 -19.74 -16.53
C GLN A 232 7.66 -18.48 -16.64
N MET A 233 8.96 -18.63 -16.43
CA MET A 233 9.91 -17.51 -16.52
C MET A 233 10.07 -16.99 -17.96
N ALA A 234 10.00 -17.86 -18.97
CA ALA A 234 10.06 -17.44 -20.36
C ALA A 234 8.83 -16.58 -20.72
N VAL A 235 7.61 -17.03 -20.34
CA VAL A 235 6.38 -16.28 -20.59
C VAL A 235 6.42 -14.94 -19.86
N MET A 236 6.75 -14.89 -18.57
CA MET A 236 6.86 -13.65 -17.79
C MET A 236 7.83 -12.64 -18.44
N ASN A 237 8.94 -13.13 -19.01
CA ASN A 237 9.94 -12.27 -19.65
C ASN A 237 9.61 -11.94 -21.12
N ASN A 238 8.40 -12.24 -21.60
CA ASN A 238 8.00 -12.07 -23.00
C ASN A 238 8.98 -12.75 -23.98
N THR A 239 9.53 -13.90 -23.60
CA THR A 239 10.38 -14.73 -24.44
C THR A 239 9.68 -16.04 -24.79
N GLU A 240 10.01 -16.62 -25.95
CA GLU A 240 9.41 -17.89 -26.34
C GLU A 240 10.01 -19.04 -25.49
N PRO A 241 9.15 -19.84 -24.78
CA PRO A 241 9.63 -20.99 -24.03
C PRO A 241 10.29 -22.02 -24.94
N GLY A 242 11.34 -22.66 -24.44
CA GLY A 242 12.04 -23.75 -25.18
C GLY A 242 11.08 -24.90 -25.53
N ALA A 243 11.25 -25.50 -26.68
CA ALA A 243 10.39 -26.60 -27.13
C ALA A 243 10.37 -27.80 -26.16
N SER A 244 11.46 -28.07 -25.48
CA SER A 244 11.55 -29.09 -24.41
C SER A 244 10.71 -28.72 -23.20
N ASP A 245 10.68 -27.43 -22.81
CA ASP A 245 9.92 -26.97 -21.67
C ASP A 245 8.41 -26.98 -21.95
N VAL A 246 8.03 -26.61 -23.18
CA VAL A 246 6.65 -26.75 -23.68
C VAL A 246 6.21 -28.21 -23.64
N ALA A 247 7.00 -29.11 -24.19
CA ALA A 247 6.70 -30.56 -24.22
C ALA A 247 6.59 -31.15 -22.81
N ALA A 248 7.50 -30.74 -21.90
CA ALA A 248 7.47 -31.19 -20.51
C ALA A 248 6.19 -30.70 -19.80
N PHE A 249 5.78 -29.45 -20.02
CA PHE A 249 4.58 -28.88 -19.44
C PHE A 249 3.32 -29.59 -19.96
N GLU A 250 3.20 -29.75 -21.28
CA GLU A 250 2.08 -30.51 -21.86
C GLU A 250 1.99 -31.93 -21.31
N ASN A 251 3.14 -32.63 -21.20
CA ASN A 251 3.18 -33.97 -20.63
C ASN A 251 2.74 -34.00 -19.17
N ASP A 252 3.17 -33.05 -18.34
CA ASP A 252 2.78 -32.98 -16.94
C ASP A 252 1.26 -32.73 -16.78
N LEU A 253 0.65 -31.93 -17.66
CA LEU A 253 -0.78 -31.73 -17.70
C LEU A 253 -1.52 -32.99 -18.16
N ARG A 254 -1.12 -33.56 -19.33
CA ARG A 254 -1.79 -34.74 -19.91
C ARG A 254 -1.72 -35.98 -19.02
N THR A 255 -0.66 -36.13 -18.26
CA THR A 255 -0.44 -37.27 -17.35
C THR A 255 -0.79 -36.94 -15.90
N GLN A 256 -1.41 -35.79 -15.65
CA GLN A 256 -1.84 -35.33 -14.33
C GLN A 256 -0.74 -35.37 -13.25
N LYS A 257 0.52 -35.11 -13.65
CA LYS A 257 1.65 -34.96 -12.73
C LYS A 257 1.58 -33.66 -11.91
N VAL A 258 0.66 -32.78 -12.25
CA VAL A 258 0.30 -31.56 -11.50
C VAL A 258 -1.18 -31.62 -11.17
N ARG A 259 -1.53 -31.10 -9.99
CA ARG A 259 -2.88 -31.16 -9.44
C ARG A 259 -3.66 -29.86 -9.64
N LEU A 260 -2.98 -28.79 -10.09
CA LEU A 260 -3.56 -27.48 -10.33
C LEU A 260 -2.71 -26.74 -11.35
N LEU A 261 -3.37 -26.01 -12.24
CA LEU A 261 -2.79 -24.97 -13.07
C LEU A 261 -3.33 -23.60 -12.61
N VAL A 262 -2.44 -22.67 -12.26
CA VAL A 262 -2.78 -21.26 -12.09
C VAL A 262 -2.39 -20.50 -13.34
N TYR A 263 -3.26 -19.65 -13.87
CA TYR A 263 -2.93 -18.79 -15.00
C TYR A 263 -3.09 -17.32 -14.65
N ASN A 264 -2.29 -16.46 -15.29
CA ASN A 264 -2.48 -15.02 -15.22
C ASN A 264 -3.73 -14.65 -16.04
N SER A 265 -4.79 -14.16 -15.36
CA SER A 265 -6.06 -13.83 -16.02
C SER A 265 -5.99 -12.53 -16.85
N GLN A 266 -4.92 -11.76 -16.73
CA GLN A 266 -4.69 -10.51 -17.48
C GLN A 266 -3.75 -10.72 -18.68
N ALA A 267 -2.99 -11.81 -18.73
CA ALA A 267 -2.14 -12.16 -19.85
C ALA A 267 -2.92 -12.86 -20.96
N THR A 268 -2.61 -12.51 -22.21
CA THR A 268 -3.28 -13.04 -23.42
C THR A 268 -2.35 -13.86 -24.29
N ASP A 269 -1.25 -14.37 -23.73
CA ASP A 269 -0.26 -15.12 -24.46
C ASP A 269 -0.85 -16.43 -25.04
N PRO A 270 -0.73 -16.70 -26.37
CA PRO A 270 -1.33 -17.87 -27.00
C PRO A 270 -0.84 -19.20 -26.47
N ILE A 271 0.45 -19.29 -26.08
CA ILE A 271 1.02 -20.54 -25.54
C ILE A 271 0.48 -20.79 -24.12
N ALA A 272 0.28 -19.74 -23.31
CA ALA A 272 -0.34 -19.85 -22.01
C ALA A 272 -1.82 -20.31 -22.12
N MET A 273 -2.57 -19.76 -23.08
CA MET A 273 -3.93 -20.22 -23.37
C MET A 273 -3.99 -21.69 -23.82
N ARG A 274 -3.01 -22.13 -24.60
CA ARG A 274 -2.89 -23.55 -25.00
C ARG A 274 -2.68 -24.46 -23.78
N MET A 275 -1.83 -24.07 -22.83
CA MET A 275 -1.64 -24.86 -21.60
C MET A 275 -2.93 -24.96 -20.79
N GLN A 276 -3.70 -23.87 -20.66
CA GLN A 276 -5.00 -23.88 -20.01
C GLN A 276 -5.97 -24.86 -20.70
N GLN A 277 -6.02 -24.85 -22.04
CA GLN A 277 -6.87 -25.78 -22.80
C GLN A 277 -6.50 -27.24 -22.54
N ILE A 278 -5.19 -27.56 -22.58
CA ILE A 278 -4.70 -28.92 -22.29
C ILE A 278 -5.04 -29.32 -20.85
N ALA A 279 -4.88 -28.44 -19.88
CA ALA A 279 -5.23 -28.70 -18.49
C ALA A 279 -6.71 -29.09 -18.34
N ARG A 280 -7.63 -28.29 -18.92
CA ARG A 280 -9.07 -28.59 -18.91
C ARG A 280 -9.41 -29.90 -19.59
N GLN A 281 -8.81 -30.21 -20.76
CA GLN A 281 -9.01 -31.47 -21.48
C GLN A 281 -8.50 -32.67 -20.69
N SER A 282 -7.49 -32.46 -19.84
CA SER A 282 -6.87 -33.49 -19.01
C SER A 282 -7.45 -33.57 -17.60
N HIS A 283 -8.55 -32.84 -17.33
CA HIS A 283 -9.19 -32.76 -16.02
C HIS A 283 -8.23 -32.28 -14.89
N VAL A 284 -7.26 -31.45 -15.23
CA VAL A 284 -6.47 -30.70 -14.25
C VAL A 284 -7.22 -29.40 -13.92
N PRO A 285 -7.55 -29.15 -12.66
CA PRO A 285 -8.21 -27.90 -12.24
C PRO A 285 -7.42 -26.67 -12.69
N VAL A 286 -8.15 -25.61 -13.09
CA VAL A 286 -7.57 -24.36 -13.60
C VAL A 286 -8.20 -23.19 -12.87
N ILE A 287 -7.37 -22.36 -12.21
CA ILE A 287 -7.82 -21.11 -11.58
C ILE A 287 -7.04 -19.92 -12.15
N GLY A 288 -7.68 -18.75 -12.18
CA GLY A 288 -7.04 -17.49 -12.55
C GLY A 288 -6.48 -16.76 -11.34
N ALA A 289 -5.33 -16.14 -11.47
CA ALA A 289 -4.79 -15.15 -10.56
C ALA A 289 -4.66 -13.81 -11.28
N THR A 290 -4.78 -12.69 -10.56
CA THR A 290 -4.66 -11.35 -11.13
C THR A 290 -3.39 -10.66 -10.65
N GLU A 291 -2.88 -9.72 -11.44
CA GLU A 291 -1.77 -8.84 -11.06
C GLU A 291 -2.24 -7.46 -10.60
N THR A 292 -3.52 -7.24 -10.56
CA THR A 292 -4.14 -6.05 -9.99
C THR A 292 -5.24 -6.45 -9.02
N GLU A 293 -5.37 -5.71 -7.94
CA GLU A 293 -6.45 -5.90 -6.98
C GLU A 293 -7.80 -5.68 -7.66
N PRO A 294 -8.74 -6.63 -7.56
CA PRO A 294 -10.06 -6.50 -8.17
C PRO A 294 -10.82 -5.27 -7.64
N PRO A 295 -11.64 -4.60 -8.47
CA PRO A 295 -12.39 -3.43 -8.06
C PRO A 295 -13.27 -3.69 -6.84
N SER A 296 -13.32 -2.72 -5.93
CA SER A 296 -14.15 -2.75 -4.71
C SER A 296 -13.77 -3.84 -3.70
N GLN A 297 -12.60 -4.43 -3.84
CA GLN A 297 -12.02 -5.30 -2.82
C GLN A 297 -10.93 -4.55 -2.04
N THR A 298 -10.55 -5.11 -0.90
CA THR A 298 -9.30 -4.79 -0.21
C THR A 298 -8.28 -5.88 -0.49
N TYR A 299 -7.02 -5.59 -0.27
CA TYR A 299 -5.96 -6.59 -0.36
C TYR A 299 -6.31 -7.88 0.40
N GLN A 300 -6.87 -7.75 1.61
CA GLN A 300 -7.24 -8.88 2.45
C GLN A 300 -8.36 -9.74 1.83
N ALA A 301 -9.38 -9.08 1.29
CA ALA A 301 -10.49 -9.77 0.64
C ALA A 301 -10.03 -10.49 -0.63
N TRP A 302 -9.18 -9.85 -1.42
CA TRP A 302 -8.59 -10.45 -2.62
C TRP A 302 -7.76 -11.69 -2.28
N MET A 303 -6.78 -11.61 -1.36
CA MET A 303 -5.97 -12.77 -0.97
C MET A 303 -6.82 -13.92 -0.41
N MET A 304 -7.84 -13.61 0.38
CA MET A 304 -8.75 -14.63 0.90
C MET A 304 -9.57 -15.29 -0.22
N SER A 305 -9.99 -14.53 -1.22
CA SER A 305 -10.70 -15.04 -2.39
C SER A 305 -9.84 -16.02 -3.19
N GLU A 306 -8.56 -15.66 -3.44
CA GLU A 306 -7.60 -16.52 -4.14
C GLU A 306 -7.36 -17.85 -3.39
N LEU A 307 -7.17 -17.77 -2.06
CA LEU A 307 -7.01 -18.98 -1.23
C LEU A 307 -8.25 -19.87 -1.21
N ASN A 308 -9.45 -19.29 -1.24
CA ASN A 308 -10.70 -20.04 -1.30
C ASN A 308 -10.91 -20.68 -2.68
N ALA A 309 -10.58 -19.98 -3.76
CA ALA A 309 -10.63 -20.53 -5.11
C ALA A 309 -9.69 -21.74 -5.26
N LEU A 310 -8.46 -21.64 -4.70
CA LEU A 310 -7.51 -22.74 -4.68
C LEU A 310 -8.03 -23.95 -3.88
N ASP A 311 -8.54 -23.74 -2.65
CA ASP A 311 -9.08 -24.83 -1.82
C ASP A 311 -10.27 -25.53 -2.51
N HIS A 312 -11.16 -24.75 -3.13
CA HIS A 312 -12.30 -25.32 -3.88
C HIS A 312 -11.85 -26.16 -5.07
N ALA A 313 -10.94 -25.63 -5.89
CA ALA A 313 -10.42 -26.33 -7.06
C ALA A 313 -9.67 -27.62 -6.74
N LEU A 314 -9.09 -27.74 -5.54
CA LEU A 314 -8.35 -28.93 -5.10
C LEU A 314 -9.21 -29.89 -4.24
N ALA A 315 -10.44 -29.49 -3.89
CA ALA A 315 -11.40 -30.35 -3.15
C ALA A 315 -12.26 -31.21 -4.09
N GLU A 316 -12.35 -30.84 -5.37
CA GLU A 316 -13.03 -31.58 -6.44
C GLU A 316 -12.12 -32.69 -7.00
#